data_e8121c4d41975d8f14a84c9b5c857c60
#
_entry.id   e8121c4d41975d8f14a84c9b5c857c60
#
_cell.length_a   1.000
_cell.length_b   1.000
_cell.length_c   1.000
_cell.angle_alpha   90.00
_cell.angle_beta   90.00
_cell.angle_gamma   90.00
#
_symmetry.space_group_name_H-M   'P 1'
#
loop_
_entity.id
_entity.type
_entity.pdbx_description
1 polymer ?
#
loop_
_entity_poly.entity_id
_entity_poly.type
_entity_poly.pdbx_seq_one_letter_code
_entity_poly.pdbx_strand_id
1 'polypeptide(L)'
;QDKIWQQGSWAGLHDWQAVMPQHYETAKRMLGVSQNKKVGNADLMLQKMANLSGVGDSFYLTDVGAYFSEHDKYAHPSVHGDPYFGGAGPKRSPCIGCGGCMVGCRYGAKNTLDKNYLYFAQKNGATLLAETKVTDIVPIADASKSPSDPAYQNGSQGYRVTLQSADKGEYQITTQQIVLSASSLGSQKLLFEQRHKGNMPHISPYLGKRIYTNAESLLCVRFLDEQHGAMSDGVAIGSGIYLGDGTHIEATRYPEGFNIASFLATLSNYKNGKKMS
;
A
#
# COMPACT_ATOMS: atom_id res chain seq x y z
N GLN A 1 -0.50 -4.30 -20.24
CA GLN A 1 -1.36 -4.37 -19.03
C GLN A 1 -2.51 -5.37 -19.20
N ASP A 2 -3.06 -5.53 -20.40
CA ASP A 2 -4.24 -6.38 -20.63
C ASP A 2 -3.99 -7.88 -20.44
N LYS A 3 -2.75 -8.32 -20.59
CA LYS A 3 -2.38 -9.75 -20.40
C LYS A 3 -2.62 -10.26 -18.97
N ILE A 4 -2.57 -9.40 -17.96
CA ILE A 4 -2.78 -9.79 -16.55
C ILE A 4 -4.18 -10.34 -16.31
N TRP A 5 -5.18 -9.83 -17.05
CA TRP A 5 -6.57 -10.26 -16.90
C TRP A 5 -6.86 -11.59 -17.56
N GLN A 6 -6.00 -12.03 -18.46
CA GLN A 6 -6.15 -13.24 -19.26
C GLN A 6 -5.27 -14.39 -18.78
N GLN A 7 -4.49 -14.19 -17.73
CA GLN A 7 -3.51 -15.16 -17.23
C GLN A 7 -3.73 -15.48 -15.75
N GLY A 8 -3.24 -16.66 -15.34
CA GLY A 8 -3.32 -17.10 -13.94
C GLY A 8 -4.64 -17.78 -13.59
N SER A 9 -4.74 -18.23 -12.35
CA SER A 9 -5.89 -19.01 -11.84
C SER A 9 -7.20 -18.22 -11.73
N TRP A 10 -7.15 -16.93 -11.86
CA TRP A 10 -8.31 -16.03 -11.78
C TRP A 10 -8.93 -15.68 -13.12
N ALA A 11 -8.20 -15.87 -14.25
CA ALA A 11 -8.61 -15.42 -15.57
C ALA A 11 -9.99 -15.93 -15.99
N GLY A 12 -10.35 -17.16 -15.63
CA GLY A 12 -11.64 -17.76 -15.97
C GLY A 12 -12.77 -17.49 -14.97
N LEU A 13 -12.54 -16.73 -13.88
CA LEU A 13 -13.54 -16.49 -12.85
C LEU A 13 -14.51 -15.36 -13.21
N HIS A 14 -14.09 -14.42 -14.02
CA HIS A 14 -14.90 -13.27 -14.44
C HIS A 14 -14.27 -12.58 -15.66
N ASP A 15 -15.05 -11.78 -16.37
CA ASP A 15 -14.54 -10.84 -17.39
C ASP A 15 -13.93 -9.60 -16.69
N TRP A 16 -12.71 -9.77 -16.18
CA TRP A 16 -12.00 -8.73 -15.44
C TRP A 16 -11.70 -7.49 -16.28
N GLN A 17 -11.46 -7.68 -17.57
CA GLN A 17 -11.18 -6.60 -18.50
C GLN A 17 -12.37 -5.67 -18.68
N ALA A 18 -13.58 -6.20 -18.66
CA ALA A 18 -14.80 -5.41 -18.73
C ALA A 18 -15.15 -4.73 -17.40
N VAL A 19 -14.92 -5.39 -16.27
CA VAL A 19 -15.40 -4.94 -14.96
C VAL A 19 -14.41 -4.00 -14.25
N MET A 20 -13.11 -4.26 -14.31
CA MET A 20 -12.12 -3.54 -13.52
C MET A 20 -11.95 -2.04 -13.85
N PRO A 21 -12.10 -1.57 -15.10
CA PRO A 21 -11.88 -0.15 -15.42
C PRO A 21 -12.71 0.82 -14.58
N GLN A 22 -13.98 0.56 -14.34
CA GLN A 22 -14.84 1.41 -13.51
C GLN A 22 -14.37 1.50 -12.05
N HIS A 23 -13.81 0.40 -11.52
CA HIS A 23 -13.28 0.35 -10.17
C HIS A 23 -11.95 1.10 -10.07
N TYR A 24 -11.11 1.03 -11.10
CA TYR A 24 -9.90 1.83 -11.16
C TYR A 24 -10.19 3.32 -11.23
N GLU A 25 -11.17 3.75 -12.02
CA GLU A 25 -11.56 5.16 -12.06
C GLU A 25 -12.09 5.65 -10.71
N THR A 26 -12.86 4.82 -10.03
CA THR A 26 -13.31 5.11 -8.65
C THR A 26 -12.11 5.22 -7.68
N ALA A 27 -11.17 4.27 -7.73
CA ALA A 27 -9.99 4.29 -6.89
C ALA A 27 -9.09 5.49 -7.19
N LYS A 28 -8.83 5.81 -8.44
CA LYS A 28 -8.05 7.00 -8.85
C LYS A 28 -8.67 8.29 -8.31
N ARG A 29 -9.98 8.45 -8.47
CA ARG A 29 -10.71 9.62 -7.94
C ARG A 29 -10.61 9.70 -6.42
N MET A 30 -10.87 8.60 -5.70
CA MET A 30 -10.85 8.56 -4.24
C MET A 30 -9.45 8.79 -3.68
N LEU A 31 -8.42 8.27 -4.35
CA LEU A 31 -7.03 8.45 -3.96
C LEU A 31 -6.40 9.74 -4.52
N GLY A 32 -7.17 10.54 -5.26
CA GLY A 32 -6.68 11.78 -5.86
C GLY A 32 -5.42 11.56 -6.69
N VAL A 33 -5.46 10.52 -7.54
CA VAL A 33 -4.30 10.14 -8.36
C VAL A 33 -4.04 11.18 -9.44
N SER A 34 -2.77 11.56 -9.57
CA SER A 34 -2.29 12.42 -10.65
C SER A 34 -0.88 12.03 -11.06
N GLN A 35 -0.50 12.35 -12.28
CA GLN A 35 0.88 12.14 -12.73
C GLN A 35 1.85 12.97 -11.89
N ASN A 36 3.02 12.41 -11.58
CA ASN A 36 4.07 13.09 -10.85
C ASN A 36 4.48 14.40 -11.52
N LYS A 37 4.44 15.50 -10.76
CA LYS A 37 4.85 16.84 -11.20
C LYS A 37 6.18 17.29 -10.55
N LYS A 38 6.83 16.44 -9.75
CA LYS A 38 8.08 16.75 -9.03
C LYS A 38 9.19 15.81 -9.50
N VAL A 39 9.76 16.14 -10.67
CA VAL A 39 10.89 15.41 -11.25
C VAL A 39 12.18 15.85 -10.56
N GLY A 40 12.94 14.91 -10.03
CA GLY A 40 14.24 15.15 -9.39
C GLY A 40 15.38 14.43 -10.10
N ASN A 41 16.60 14.60 -9.58
CA ASN A 41 17.80 14.04 -10.20
C ASN A 41 17.76 12.51 -10.36
N ALA A 42 17.16 11.79 -9.41
CA ALA A 42 17.02 10.35 -9.54
C ALA A 42 16.15 9.93 -10.74
N ASP A 43 15.11 10.71 -11.06
CA ASP A 43 14.27 10.46 -12.25
C ASP A 43 15.06 10.72 -13.53
N LEU A 44 15.83 11.81 -13.58
CA LEU A 44 16.69 12.14 -14.73
C LEU A 44 17.79 11.10 -14.94
N MET A 45 18.34 10.56 -13.85
CA MET A 45 19.32 9.46 -13.93
C MET A 45 18.68 8.18 -14.47
N LEU A 46 17.45 7.84 -14.04
CA LEU A 46 16.72 6.69 -14.58
C LEU A 46 16.43 6.88 -16.08
N GLN A 47 16.04 8.08 -16.49
CA GLN A 47 15.83 8.41 -17.91
C GLN A 47 17.13 8.25 -18.73
N LYS A 48 18.25 8.74 -18.19
CA LYS A 48 19.57 8.56 -18.82
C LYS A 48 19.95 7.09 -18.96
N MET A 49 19.70 6.29 -17.90
CA MET A 49 19.91 4.85 -17.91
C MET A 49 19.06 4.17 -19.00
N ALA A 50 17.78 4.55 -19.10
CA ALA A 50 16.88 4.01 -20.13
C ALA A 50 17.40 4.27 -21.54
N ASN A 51 17.86 5.49 -21.82
CA ASN A 51 18.43 5.87 -23.11
C ASN A 51 19.71 5.07 -23.44
N LEU A 52 20.62 4.92 -22.46
CA LEU A 52 21.83 4.12 -22.61
C LEU A 52 21.57 2.63 -22.82
N SER A 53 20.46 2.13 -22.28
CA SER A 53 20.03 0.74 -22.42
C SER A 53 19.17 0.48 -23.67
N GLY A 54 18.95 1.50 -24.52
CA GLY A 54 18.14 1.37 -25.74
C GLY A 54 16.63 1.24 -25.49
N VAL A 55 16.14 1.60 -24.29
CA VAL A 55 14.73 1.52 -23.90
C VAL A 55 14.17 2.89 -23.48
N GLY A 56 14.74 3.97 -24.00
CA GLY A 56 14.36 5.34 -23.65
C GLY A 56 12.87 5.64 -23.79
N ASP A 57 12.23 5.09 -24.82
CA ASP A 57 10.78 5.25 -25.06
C ASP A 57 9.91 4.60 -23.98
N SER A 58 10.47 3.73 -23.15
CA SER A 58 9.76 3.12 -22.02
C SER A 58 9.73 3.99 -20.76
N PHE A 59 10.49 5.09 -20.73
CA PHE A 59 10.51 5.98 -19.57
C PHE A 59 9.18 6.69 -19.40
N TYR A 60 8.67 6.71 -18.18
CA TYR A 60 7.43 7.41 -17.83
C TYR A 60 7.50 8.00 -16.42
N LEU A 61 6.69 9.03 -16.18
CA LEU A 61 6.43 9.56 -14.85
C LEU A 61 5.26 8.78 -14.23
N THR A 62 5.43 8.38 -12.98
CA THR A 62 4.43 7.56 -12.28
C THR A 62 3.17 8.36 -11.95
N ASP A 63 2.04 7.65 -11.94
CA ASP A 63 0.81 8.12 -11.32
C ASP A 63 0.95 7.98 -9.80
N VAL A 64 0.68 9.05 -9.05
CA VAL A 64 0.88 9.10 -7.60
C VAL A 64 -0.32 9.68 -6.87
N GLY A 65 -0.59 9.18 -5.67
CA GLY A 65 -1.61 9.71 -4.78
C GLY A 65 -1.06 10.89 -3.96
N ALA A 66 -0.74 12.00 -4.60
CA ALA A 66 -0.23 13.21 -3.96
C ALA A 66 -0.88 14.46 -4.53
N TYR A 67 -1.14 15.44 -3.67
CA TYR A 67 -1.67 16.74 -4.08
C TYR A 67 -0.56 17.63 -4.61
N PHE A 68 -0.70 18.12 -5.84
CA PHE A 68 0.15 19.14 -6.46
C PHE A 68 -0.68 20.38 -6.73
N SER A 69 -0.20 21.55 -6.28
CA SER A 69 -0.78 22.85 -6.62
C SER A 69 0.02 23.52 -7.72
N GLU A 70 -0.66 24.19 -8.63
CA GLU A 70 -0.02 25.01 -9.67
C GLU A 70 0.47 26.36 -9.11
N HIS A 71 -0.08 26.78 -7.99
CA HIS A 71 0.21 28.07 -7.36
C HIS A 71 1.38 28.02 -6.38
N ASP A 72 1.67 26.89 -5.76
CA ASP A 72 2.72 26.73 -4.76
C ASP A 72 4.00 26.14 -5.40
N LYS A 73 4.90 27.00 -5.80
CA LYS A 73 6.15 26.55 -6.43
C LYS A 73 7.23 26.10 -5.44
N TYR A 74 7.23 26.55 -4.15
CA TYR A 74 8.35 26.28 -3.22
C TYR A 74 7.98 26.23 -1.73
N ALA A 75 8.74 25.47 -1.01
CA ALA A 75 9.18 25.37 0.40
C ALA A 75 8.19 25.55 1.58
N HIS A 76 7.16 26.35 1.49
CA HIS A 76 6.16 26.54 2.54
C HIS A 76 4.77 26.46 1.94
N PRO A 77 4.24 25.21 1.79
CA PRO A 77 2.94 25.02 1.19
C PRO A 77 1.86 25.64 2.07
N SER A 78 1.06 26.52 1.50
CA SER A 78 -0.14 27.02 2.16
C SER A 78 -1.15 25.88 2.35
N VAL A 79 -1.98 26.00 3.39
CA VAL A 79 -3.07 25.05 3.63
C VAL A 79 -4.24 25.45 2.74
N HIS A 80 -4.60 24.57 1.82
CA HIS A 80 -5.75 24.73 0.94
C HIS A 80 -6.98 24.02 1.52
N GLY A 81 -8.16 24.40 1.05
CA GLY A 81 -9.36 23.61 1.20
C GLY A 81 -9.21 22.22 0.57
N ASP A 82 -10.26 21.41 0.63
CA ASP A 82 -10.27 20.11 -0.06
C ASP A 82 -10.17 20.28 -1.58
N PRO A 83 -9.14 19.71 -2.23
CA PRO A 83 -8.97 19.82 -3.69
C PRO A 83 -9.67 18.70 -4.50
N TYR A 84 -10.30 17.71 -3.83
CA TYR A 84 -10.74 16.48 -4.48
C TYR A 84 -12.24 16.22 -4.41
N PHE A 85 -12.92 16.66 -3.33
CA PHE A 85 -14.28 16.23 -3.02
C PHE A 85 -15.26 17.40 -2.91
N GLY A 86 -15.03 18.46 -3.67
CA GLY A 86 -15.91 19.64 -3.69
C GLY A 86 -15.99 20.37 -2.36
N GLY A 87 -14.96 20.34 -1.54
CA GLY A 87 -14.90 20.95 -0.21
C GLY A 87 -15.40 20.05 0.92
N ALA A 88 -15.88 18.84 0.62
CA ALA A 88 -16.37 17.91 1.65
C ALA A 88 -15.26 17.15 2.36
N GLY A 89 -14.07 17.08 1.76
CA GLY A 89 -12.90 16.39 2.31
C GLY A 89 -12.05 17.26 3.25
N PRO A 90 -10.97 16.73 3.79
CA PRO A 90 -10.07 17.45 4.69
C PRO A 90 -9.20 18.47 3.96
N LYS A 91 -8.74 19.48 4.69
CA LYS A 91 -7.75 20.45 4.19
C LYS A 91 -6.44 19.77 3.81
N ARG A 92 -5.75 20.31 2.82
CA ARG A 92 -4.53 19.73 2.25
C ARG A 92 -3.46 20.80 2.05
N SER A 93 -2.20 20.37 2.03
CA SER A 93 -1.10 21.20 1.54
C SER A 93 -0.41 20.51 0.37
N PRO A 94 0.05 21.23 -0.64
CA PRO A 94 0.65 20.62 -1.82
C PRO A 94 2.01 19.98 -1.54
N CYS A 95 2.38 19.05 -2.40
CA CYS A 95 3.66 18.35 -2.35
C CYS A 95 4.82 19.29 -2.68
N ILE A 96 5.81 19.34 -1.79
CA ILE A 96 7.03 20.12 -1.99
C ILE A 96 8.18 19.32 -2.65
N GLY A 97 8.00 18.03 -2.87
CA GLY A 97 9.04 17.18 -3.46
C GLY A 97 10.18 16.78 -2.51
N CYS A 98 9.90 16.62 -1.21
CA CYS A 98 10.93 16.37 -0.19
C CYS A 98 11.36 14.89 -0.07
N GLY A 99 10.94 13.98 -0.94
CA GLY A 99 11.26 12.55 -0.88
C GLY A 99 10.70 11.78 0.32
N GLY A 100 9.95 12.43 1.23
CA GLY A 100 9.53 11.86 2.51
C GLY A 100 8.33 10.90 2.48
N CYS A 101 7.82 10.54 1.30
CA CYS A 101 6.57 9.77 1.18
C CYS A 101 6.60 8.40 1.86
N MET A 102 7.77 7.75 1.93
CA MET A 102 7.94 6.41 2.53
C MET A 102 7.97 6.45 4.06
N VAL A 103 8.38 7.57 4.65
CA VAL A 103 8.52 7.74 6.10
C VAL A 103 7.43 8.61 6.72
N GLY A 104 6.38 8.90 5.95
CA GLY A 104 5.26 9.75 6.36
C GLY A 104 5.31 11.16 5.79
N CYS A 105 4.18 11.63 5.28
CA CYS A 105 4.06 12.95 4.68
C CYS A 105 3.69 13.99 5.73
N ARG A 106 4.68 14.73 6.26
CA ARG A 106 4.46 15.78 7.28
C ARG A 106 3.70 17.00 6.76
N TYR A 107 3.61 17.17 5.43
CA TYR A 107 2.92 18.30 4.79
C TYR A 107 1.45 18.02 4.47
N GLY A 108 0.99 16.78 4.61
CA GLY A 108 -0.40 16.41 4.30
C GLY A 108 -0.71 16.33 2.79
N ALA A 109 0.32 16.28 1.93
CA ALA A 109 0.16 16.17 0.49
C ALA A 109 -0.19 14.76 0.02
N LYS A 110 0.33 13.72 0.69
CA LYS A 110 0.06 12.31 0.36
C LYS A 110 -1.38 11.95 0.69
N ASN A 111 -2.07 11.33 -0.25
CA ASN A 111 -3.47 10.90 -0.13
C ASN A 111 -3.57 9.53 0.58
N THR A 112 -3.20 9.48 1.86
CA THR A 112 -3.40 8.32 2.73
C THR A 112 -4.89 8.13 3.04
N LEU A 113 -5.31 6.92 3.42
CA LEU A 113 -6.73 6.57 3.57
C LEU A 113 -7.47 7.39 4.63
N ASP A 114 -6.77 7.94 5.61
CA ASP A 114 -7.31 8.89 6.60
C ASP A 114 -7.79 10.22 5.99
N LYS A 115 -7.44 10.49 4.75
CA LYS A 115 -7.82 11.70 4.01
C LYS A 115 -8.91 11.48 2.97
N ASN A 116 -9.36 10.25 2.81
CA ASN A 116 -10.40 9.88 1.84
C ASN A 116 -11.35 8.83 2.43
N TYR A 117 -11.15 7.54 2.20
CA TYR A 117 -12.10 6.49 2.62
C TYR A 117 -12.37 6.49 4.12
N LEU A 118 -11.36 6.55 4.98
CA LEU A 118 -11.56 6.55 6.43
C LEU A 118 -12.17 7.87 6.91
N TYR A 119 -11.76 9.01 6.33
CA TYR A 119 -12.35 10.31 6.62
C TYR A 119 -13.87 10.30 6.36
N PHE A 120 -14.29 9.82 5.19
CA PHE A 120 -15.70 9.75 4.86
C PHE A 120 -16.45 8.67 5.62
N ALA A 121 -15.81 7.54 5.93
CA ALA A 121 -16.41 6.52 6.78
C ALA A 121 -16.79 7.12 8.16
N GLN A 122 -15.86 7.82 8.82
CA GLN A 122 -16.14 8.49 10.10
C GLN A 122 -17.22 9.56 9.94
N LYS A 123 -17.18 10.37 8.89
CA LYS A 123 -18.19 11.40 8.61
C LYS A 123 -19.58 10.81 8.39
N ASN A 124 -19.66 9.56 7.91
CA ASN A 124 -20.89 8.81 7.73
C ASN A 124 -21.25 7.90 8.92
N GLY A 125 -20.65 8.12 10.08
CA GLY A 125 -21.03 7.46 11.33
C GLY A 125 -20.21 6.22 11.72
N ALA A 126 -19.15 5.86 10.97
CA ALA A 126 -18.26 4.79 11.40
C ALA A 126 -17.45 5.21 12.63
N THR A 127 -17.37 4.34 13.61
CA THR A 127 -16.54 4.55 14.81
C THR A 127 -15.14 3.99 14.59
N LEU A 128 -14.12 4.83 14.75
CA LEU A 128 -12.72 4.42 14.73
C LEU A 128 -12.25 4.16 16.17
N LEU A 129 -11.84 2.93 16.46
CA LEU A 129 -11.23 2.54 17.72
C LEU A 129 -9.71 2.51 17.55
N ALA A 130 -9.07 3.66 17.78
CA ALA A 130 -7.62 3.76 17.73
C ALA A 130 -6.98 2.98 18.89
N GLU A 131 -5.72 2.56 18.72
CA GLU A 131 -4.92 1.84 19.74
C GLU A 131 -5.65 0.62 20.34
N THR A 132 -6.50 0.00 19.53
CA THR A 132 -7.34 -1.14 19.94
C THR A 132 -7.02 -2.34 19.07
N LYS A 133 -6.57 -3.42 19.69
CA LYS A 133 -6.18 -4.66 19.04
C LYS A 133 -7.29 -5.71 19.18
N VAL A 134 -7.65 -6.35 18.09
CA VAL A 134 -8.46 -7.59 18.12
C VAL A 134 -7.56 -8.73 18.54
N THR A 135 -7.96 -9.47 19.60
CA THR A 135 -7.23 -10.62 20.13
C THR A 135 -7.94 -11.94 19.87
N ASP A 136 -9.28 -11.94 19.85
CA ASP A 136 -10.07 -13.12 19.56
C ASP A 136 -11.29 -12.81 18.70
N ILE A 137 -11.65 -13.79 17.88
CA ILE A 137 -12.86 -13.79 17.06
C ILE A 137 -13.51 -15.16 17.22
N VAL A 138 -14.70 -15.22 17.79
CA VAL A 138 -15.43 -16.45 18.02
C VAL A 138 -16.77 -16.38 17.32
N PRO A 139 -17.06 -17.27 16.35
CA PRO A 139 -18.39 -17.36 15.77
C PRO A 139 -19.43 -17.67 16.85
N ILE A 140 -20.56 -17.01 16.81
CA ILE A 140 -21.66 -17.25 17.74
C ILE A 140 -22.34 -18.57 17.34
N ALA A 141 -22.59 -19.42 18.33
CA ALA A 141 -23.25 -20.71 18.11
C ALA A 141 -24.74 -20.54 17.74
N ASP A 142 -25.19 -21.30 16.77
CA ASP A 142 -26.60 -21.43 16.46
C ASP A 142 -27.26 -22.43 17.44
N ALA A 143 -28.01 -21.87 18.38
CA ALA A 143 -28.68 -22.69 19.41
C ALA A 143 -29.72 -23.72 18.86
N SER A 144 -30.11 -23.57 17.59
CA SER A 144 -31.01 -24.53 16.92
C SER A 144 -30.28 -25.78 16.38
N LYS A 145 -28.95 -25.76 16.41
CA LYS A 145 -28.08 -26.80 15.86
C LYS A 145 -27.40 -27.61 16.98
N SER A 146 -27.05 -28.85 16.66
CA SER A 146 -26.18 -29.65 17.52
C SER A 146 -24.72 -29.12 17.45
N PRO A 147 -23.94 -29.21 18.55
CA PRO A 147 -22.50 -28.89 18.52
C PRO A 147 -21.68 -29.69 17.50
N SER A 148 -22.16 -30.85 17.07
CA SER A 148 -21.54 -31.68 16.02
C SER A 148 -21.91 -31.26 14.59
N ASP A 149 -22.89 -30.34 14.43
CA ASP A 149 -23.28 -29.81 13.10
C ASP A 149 -22.24 -28.80 12.63
N PRO A 150 -21.68 -28.93 11.42
CA PRO A 150 -20.75 -27.93 10.85
C PRO A 150 -21.34 -26.52 10.80
N ALA A 151 -22.66 -26.38 10.80
CA ALA A 151 -23.33 -25.07 10.82
C ALA A 151 -23.49 -24.47 12.21
N TYR A 152 -23.12 -25.19 13.28
CA TYR A 152 -23.29 -24.78 14.68
C TYR A 152 -22.53 -23.45 14.98
N GLN A 153 -21.28 -23.33 14.50
CA GLN A 153 -20.43 -22.14 14.69
C GLN A 153 -19.76 -21.74 13.36
N ASN A 154 -20.56 -21.46 12.34
CA ASN A 154 -20.09 -21.08 11.01
C ASN A 154 -20.11 -19.57 10.74
N GLY A 155 -20.49 -18.75 11.73
CA GLY A 155 -20.60 -17.30 11.63
C GLY A 155 -21.93 -16.77 11.13
N SER A 156 -22.92 -17.64 10.82
CA SER A 156 -24.27 -17.23 10.39
C SER A 156 -25.03 -16.43 11.46
N GLN A 157 -24.71 -16.66 12.73
CA GLN A 157 -25.27 -15.94 13.88
C GLN A 157 -24.41 -14.74 14.31
N GLY A 158 -23.39 -14.38 13.51
CA GLY A 158 -22.44 -13.32 13.84
C GLY A 158 -21.24 -13.79 14.65
N TYR A 159 -20.55 -12.85 15.24
CA TYR A 159 -19.28 -13.07 15.92
C TYR A 159 -19.19 -12.31 17.23
N ARG A 160 -18.55 -12.90 18.22
CA ARG A 160 -18.04 -12.24 19.41
C ARG A 160 -16.56 -11.93 19.20
N VAL A 161 -16.21 -10.65 19.33
CA VAL A 161 -14.84 -10.15 19.09
C VAL A 161 -14.29 -9.62 20.40
N THR A 162 -13.13 -10.11 20.83
CA THR A 162 -12.41 -9.60 22.00
C THR A 162 -11.40 -8.55 21.54
N LEU A 163 -11.43 -7.43 22.23
CA LEU A 163 -10.64 -6.24 21.98
C LEU A 163 -9.76 -5.94 23.18
N GLN A 164 -8.50 -5.61 22.93
CA GLN A 164 -7.55 -5.10 23.91
C GLN A 164 -7.25 -3.63 23.60
N SER A 165 -7.60 -2.75 24.49
CA SER A 165 -7.36 -1.31 24.37
C SER A 165 -6.46 -0.82 25.51
N ALA A 166 -5.67 0.22 25.27
CA ALA A 166 -4.78 0.79 26.27
C ALA A 166 -5.54 1.47 27.42
N ASP A 167 -6.69 2.06 27.13
CA ASP A 167 -7.50 2.85 28.08
C ASP A 167 -8.58 2.00 28.78
N LYS A 168 -9.14 0.97 28.12
CA LYS A 168 -10.27 0.17 28.63
C LYS A 168 -9.89 -1.24 29.06
N GLY A 169 -8.64 -1.65 28.81
CA GLY A 169 -8.24 -3.05 28.99
C GLY A 169 -8.93 -3.97 27.97
N GLU A 170 -9.26 -5.17 28.41
CA GLU A 170 -9.95 -6.16 27.57
C GLU A 170 -11.47 -6.01 27.69
N TYR A 171 -12.15 -6.02 26.53
CA TYR A 171 -13.61 -6.01 26.44
C TYR A 171 -14.09 -6.73 25.18
N GLN A 172 -15.38 -7.01 25.10
CA GLN A 172 -15.97 -7.73 23.99
C GLN A 172 -17.09 -6.92 23.31
N ILE A 173 -17.18 -7.12 22.01
CA ILE A 173 -18.30 -6.65 21.18
C ILE A 173 -18.88 -7.81 20.38
N THR A 174 -20.12 -7.66 19.92
CA THR A 174 -20.74 -8.57 18.95
C THR A 174 -21.00 -7.87 17.65
N THR A 175 -20.88 -8.59 16.55
CA THR A 175 -21.15 -8.08 15.21
C THR A 175 -21.69 -9.17 14.30
N GLN A 176 -22.47 -8.80 13.31
CA GLN A 176 -22.99 -9.75 12.32
C GLN A 176 -21.94 -10.13 11.27
N GLN A 177 -21.05 -9.21 10.92
CA GLN A 177 -20.07 -9.41 9.86
C GLN A 177 -18.70 -8.85 10.27
N ILE A 178 -17.65 -9.45 9.75
CA ILE A 178 -16.26 -9.00 9.97
C ILE A 178 -15.55 -8.90 8.64
N VAL A 179 -14.80 -7.80 8.45
CA VAL A 179 -13.83 -7.63 7.37
C VAL A 179 -12.43 -7.64 7.99
N LEU A 180 -11.62 -8.63 7.64
CA LEU A 180 -10.24 -8.75 8.10
C LEU A 180 -9.30 -7.96 7.16
N SER A 181 -8.78 -6.85 7.65
CA SER A 181 -7.91 -5.94 6.90
C SER A 181 -6.62 -5.59 7.66
N ALA A 182 -6.14 -6.53 8.51
CA ALA A 182 -4.95 -6.33 9.34
C ALA A 182 -3.64 -6.62 8.60
N SER A 183 -3.58 -6.35 7.31
CA SER A 183 -2.48 -6.69 6.41
C SER A 183 -2.26 -8.21 6.33
N SER A 184 -1.38 -8.66 5.44
CA SER A 184 -1.10 -10.09 5.23
C SER A 184 -0.63 -10.77 6.51
N LEU A 185 0.37 -10.21 7.20
CA LEU A 185 0.92 -10.81 8.41
C LEU A 185 -0.06 -10.76 9.59
N GLY A 186 -0.70 -9.62 9.82
CA GLY A 186 -1.63 -9.45 10.94
C GLY A 186 -2.87 -10.33 10.82
N SER A 187 -3.48 -10.38 9.63
CA SER A 187 -4.66 -11.21 9.37
C SER A 187 -4.34 -12.69 9.50
N GLN A 188 -3.22 -13.16 8.92
CA GLN A 188 -2.82 -14.56 9.04
C GLN A 188 -2.51 -14.94 10.48
N LYS A 189 -1.73 -14.11 11.20
CA LYS A 189 -1.43 -14.36 12.62
C LYS A 189 -2.70 -14.51 13.43
N LEU A 190 -3.64 -13.58 13.31
CA LEU A 190 -4.92 -13.64 14.01
C LEU A 190 -5.69 -14.94 13.69
N LEU A 191 -5.81 -15.30 12.42
CA LEU A 191 -6.52 -16.53 12.02
C LEU A 191 -5.82 -17.81 12.48
N PHE A 192 -4.48 -17.87 12.46
CA PHE A 192 -3.73 -19.00 13.04
C PHE A 192 -3.97 -19.13 14.53
N GLU A 193 -3.99 -18.03 15.28
CA GLU A 193 -4.30 -18.02 16.71
C GLU A 193 -5.73 -18.52 16.96
N GLN A 194 -6.72 -18.10 16.17
CA GLN A 194 -8.10 -18.57 16.30
C GLN A 194 -8.22 -20.07 16.04
N ARG A 195 -7.54 -20.57 15.02
CA ARG A 195 -7.51 -22.01 14.74
C ARG A 195 -6.85 -22.81 15.87
N HIS A 196 -5.72 -22.33 16.38
CA HIS A 196 -4.99 -22.97 17.48
C HIS A 196 -5.82 -23.03 18.77
N LYS A 197 -6.54 -21.95 19.09
CA LYS A 197 -7.44 -21.87 20.25
C LYS A 197 -8.72 -22.69 20.08
N GLY A 198 -8.99 -23.23 18.90
CA GLY A 198 -10.23 -23.95 18.59
C GLY A 198 -11.44 -23.04 18.36
N ASN A 199 -11.27 -21.74 18.30
CA ASN A 199 -12.36 -20.78 18.04
C ASN A 199 -12.92 -20.89 16.62
N MET A 200 -12.05 -21.26 15.66
CA MET A 200 -12.40 -21.41 14.24
C MET A 200 -11.76 -22.70 13.68
N PRO A 201 -12.23 -23.89 14.08
CA PRO A 201 -11.59 -25.15 13.70
C PRO A 201 -11.66 -25.45 12.20
N HIS A 202 -12.64 -24.87 11.50
CA HIS A 202 -12.90 -25.12 10.08
C HIS A 202 -12.17 -24.15 9.13
N ILE A 203 -11.26 -23.29 9.65
CA ILE A 203 -10.40 -22.47 8.78
C ILE A 203 -9.62 -23.38 7.83
N SER A 204 -9.59 -22.99 6.57
CA SER A 204 -8.92 -23.72 5.49
C SER A 204 -7.51 -24.19 5.87
N PRO A 205 -7.14 -25.44 5.58
CA PRO A 205 -5.78 -25.95 5.79
C PRO A 205 -4.74 -25.26 4.88
N TYR A 206 -5.20 -24.48 3.91
CA TYR A 206 -4.33 -23.69 3.03
C TYR A 206 -3.93 -22.33 3.61
N LEU A 207 -4.50 -21.93 4.77
CA LEU A 207 -4.04 -20.72 5.46
C LEU A 207 -2.52 -20.79 5.68
N GLY A 208 -1.81 -19.76 5.23
CA GLY A 208 -0.35 -19.66 5.32
C GLY A 208 0.43 -20.50 4.29
N LYS A 209 -0.24 -21.16 3.36
CA LYS A 209 0.39 -21.86 2.24
C LYS A 209 0.32 -21.03 0.97
N ARG A 210 1.32 -21.22 0.09
CA ARG A 210 1.42 -20.50 -1.20
C ARG A 210 1.39 -18.99 -1.03
N ILE A 211 2.21 -18.49 -0.10
CA ILE A 211 2.41 -17.06 0.09
C ILE A 211 3.39 -16.59 -0.98
N TYR A 212 3.00 -15.58 -1.71
CA TYR A 212 3.82 -14.95 -2.74
C TYR A 212 4.13 -13.52 -2.32
N THR A 213 5.33 -13.07 -2.66
CA THR A 213 5.76 -11.67 -2.54
C THR A 213 5.75 -11.02 -3.93
N ASN A 214 6.01 -9.72 -3.98
CA ASN A 214 6.10 -8.99 -5.25
C ASN A 214 7.29 -9.43 -6.12
N ALA A 215 8.20 -10.28 -5.61
CA ALA A 215 9.46 -10.65 -6.27
C ALA A 215 10.34 -9.45 -6.64
N GLU A 216 10.32 -8.41 -5.79
CA GLU A 216 11.09 -7.19 -5.96
C GLU A 216 12.51 -7.34 -5.44
N SER A 217 13.44 -6.61 -6.09
CA SER A 217 14.80 -6.43 -5.63
C SER A 217 15.07 -4.94 -5.43
N LEU A 218 15.57 -4.56 -4.25
CA LEU A 218 16.01 -3.20 -3.98
C LEU A 218 17.50 -3.10 -4.29
N LEU A 219 17.84 -2.24 -5.25
CA LEU A 219 19.20 -1.91 -5.60
C LEU A 219 19.54 -0.53 -5.10
N CYS A 220 20.64 -0.41 -4.35
CA CYS A 220 21.12 0.87 -3.84
C CYS A 220 22.32 1.32 -4.66
N VAL A 221 22.26 2.57 -5.13
CA VAL A 221 23.38 3.24 -5.79
C VAL A 221 23.88 4.35 -4.87
N ARG A 222 25.19 4.33 -4.58
CA ARG A 222 25.84 5.39 -3.83
C ARG A 222 26.73 6.20 -4.79
N PHE A 223 26.49 7.50 -4.84
CA PHE A 223 27.39 8.43 -5.50
C PHE A 223 28.50 8.83 -4.54
N LEU A 224 29.74 8.82 -5.03
CA LEU A 224 30.94 9.14 -4.22
C LEU A 224 31.31 10.62 -4.31
N ASP A 225 30.64 11.35 -5.20
CA ASP A 225 30.84 12.79 -5.40
C ASP A 225 29.51 13.54 -5.39
N GLU A 226 29.56 14.85 -5.27
CA GLU A 226 28.39 15.73 -5.23
C GLU A 226 27.97 16.24 -6.62
N GLN A 227 28.60 15.79 -7.70
CA GLN A 227 28.38 16.31 -9.07
C GLN A 227 26.96 16.04 -9.58
N HIS A 228 26.28 15.07 -9.00
CA HIS A 228 24.94 14.66 -9.44
C HIS A 228 23.80 15.35 -8.69
N GLY A 229 24.13 16.21 -7.71
CA GLY A 229 23.14 16.92 -6.88
C GLY A 229 22.32 15.99 -5.96
N ALA A 230 21.34 16.55 -5.29
CA ALA A 230 20.48 15.81 -4.35
C ALA A 230 19.64 14.75 -5.08
N MET A 231 19.71 13.51 -4.61
CA MET A 231 18.89 12.39 -5.11
C MET A 231 17.59 12.20 -4.32
N SER A 232 17.39 12.97 -3.26
CA SER A 232 16.22 12.95 -2.40
C SER A 232 15.03 13.73 -2.96
N ASP A 233 15.26 14.66 -3.90
CA ASP A 233 14.23 15.56 -4.41
C ASP A 233 13.22 14.84 -5.29
N GLY A 234 11.93 15.06 -5.01
CA GLY A 234 10.82 14.47 -5.75
C GLY A 234 9.82 13.73 -4.84
N VAL A 235 8.98 12.91 -5.44
CA VAL A 235 8.14 11.94 -4.74
C VAL A 235 8.92 10.63 -4.57
N ALA A 236 8.52 9.77 -3.62
CA ALA A 236 9.29 8.55 -3.31
C ALA A 236 9.52 7.65 -4.52
N ILE A 237 8.51 7.44 -5.36
CA ILE A 237 8.60 6.71 -6.63
C ILE A 237 8.05 7.64 -7.70
N GLY A 238 8.95 8.29 -8.44
CA GLY A 238 8.58 9.39 -9.34
C GLY A 238 8.57 9.02 -10.82
N SER A 239 9.28 7.96 -11.20
CA SER A 239 9.43 7.53 -12.59
C SER A 239 9.71 6.04 -12.68
N GLY A 240 9.48 5.46 -13.85
CA GLY A 240 9.74 4.06 -14.15
C GLY A 240 10.18 3.84 -15.58
N ILE A 241 10.78 2.67 -15.83
CA ILE A 241 11.13 2.14 -17.15
C ILE A 241 10.80 0.65 -17.24
N TYR A 242 10.58 0.19 -18.45
CA TYR A 242 10.43 -1.25 -18.76
C TYR A 242 11.58 -1.71 -19.63
N LEU A 243 12.24 -2.81 -19.20
CA LEU A 243 13.16 -3.54 -20.05
C LEU A 243 12.38 -4.53 -20.93
N GLY A 244 12.93 -4.92 -22.05
CA GLY A 244 12.22 -5.73 -23.04
C GLY A 244 11.84 -7.15 -22.59
N ASP A 245 12.40 -7.64 -21.48
CA ASP A 245 12.11 -8.93 -20.86
C ASP A 245 10.96 -8.91 -19.83
N GLY A 246 10.28 -7.77 -19.68
CA GLY A 246 9.24 -7.58 -18.70
C GLY A 246 9.73 -7.09 -17.34
N THR A 247 11.03 -6.88 -17.16
CA THR A 247 11.58 -6.26 -15.95
C THR A 247 11.18 -4.79 -15.89
N HIS A 248 10.65 -4.40 -14.73
CA HIS A 248 10.24 -3.03 -14.43
C HIS A 248 11.18 -2.44 -13.38
N ILE A 249 11.68 -1.23 -13.62
CA ILE A 249 12.59 -0.52 -12.72
C ILE A 249 12.01 0.84 -12.39
N GLU A 250 11.98 1.19 -11.10
CA GLU A 250 11.48 2.47 -10.60
C GLU A 250 12.57 3.20 -9.80
N ALA A 251 12.64 4.52 -9.99
CA ALA A 251 13.48 5.37 -9.15
C ALA A 251 12.82 5.56 -7.78
N THR A 252 13.38 4.90 -6.76
CA THR A 252 12.89 5.01 -5.37
C THR A 252 13.84 5.87 -4.55
N ARG A 253 13.30 6.77 -3.74
CA ARG A 253 14.09 7.67 -2.90
C ARG A 253 13.48 7.87 -1.51
N TYR A 254 14.35 8.31 -0.60
CA TYR A 254 14.01 8.73 0.76
C TYR A 254 14.40 10.20 0.96
N PRO A 255 13.88 10.88 1.99
CA PRO A 255 14.23 12.28 2.25
C PRO A 255 15.71 12.43 2.58
N GLU A 256 16.22 13.65 2.41
CA GLU A 256 17.58 14.01 2.80
C GLU A 256 17.85 13.61 4.26
N GLY A 257 19.05 13.10 4.52
CA GLY A 257 19.47 12.63 5.85
C GLY A 257 18.94 11.25 6.25
N PHE A 258 18.08 10.59 5.44
CA PHE A 258 17.57 9.26 5.73
C PHE A 258 18.53 8.19 5.20
N ASN A 259 19.53 7.82 5.99
CA ASN A 259 20.57 6.85 5.59
C ASN A 259 20.36 5.43 6.11
N ILE A 260 19.26 5.16 6.83
CA ILE A 260 19.02 3.85 7.46
C ILE A 260 18.94 2.71 6.45
N ALA A 261 18.51 2.99 5.21
CA ALA A 261 18.44 1.99 4.15
C ALA A 261 19.82 1.40 3.81
N SER A 262 20.91 2.13 4.03
CA SER A 262 22.27 1.64 3.82
C SER A 262 22.66 0.49 4.74
N PHE A 263 22.06 0.38 5.94
CA PHE A 263 22.29 -0.73 6.88
C PHE A 263 21.58 -2.02 6.44
N LEU A 264 20.58 -1.92 5.55
CA LEU A 264 19.84 -3.06 5.02
C LEU A 264 20.43 -3.57 3.71
N ALA A 265 21.39 -2.85 3.12
CA ALA A 265 22.03 -3.20 1.88
C ALA A 265 23.29 -4.04 2.13
N THR A 266 23.54 -5.01 1.27
CA THR A 266 24.82 -5.74 1.20
C THR A 266 25.52 -5.37 -0.09
N LEU A 267 26.85 -5.30 -0.05
CA LEU A 267 27.65 -5.11 -1.26
C LEU A 267 27.49 -6.33 -2.15
N SER A 268 27.12 -6.11 -3.39
CA SER A 268 27.05 -7.15 -4.40
C SER A 268 28.05 -6.84 -5.49
N ASN A 269 29.01 -7.75 -5.66
CA ASN A 269 30.05 -7.61 -6.67
C ASN A 269 29.71 -8.51 -7.86
N TYR A 270 29.36 -7.88 -8.99
CA TYR A 270 29.08 -8.55 -10.23
C TYR A 270 30.03 -8.07 -11.32
N LYS A 271 30.60 -8.98 -12.07
CA LYS A 271 31.34 -8.71 -13.30
C LYS A 271 30.76 -9.55 -14.42
N ASN A 272 30.38 -8.90 -15.53
CA ASN A 272 29.80 -9.59 -16.70
C ASN A 272 28.58 -10.49 -16.31
N GLY A 273 27.71 -10.03 -15.42
CA GLY A 273 26.50 -10.76 -14.99
C GLY A 273 26.78 -11.97 -14.06
N LYS A 274 28.02 -12.20 -13.64
CA LYS A 274 28.37 -13.26 -12.68
C LYS A 274 28.75 -12.65 -11.32
N LYS A 275 28.22 -13.24 -10.24
CA LYS A 275 28.62 -12.88 -8.88
C LYS A 275 30.11 -13.21 -8.71
N MET A 276 30.88 -12.22 -8.27
CA MET A 276 32.29 -12.42 -7.89
C MET A 276 32.33 -12.79 -6.41
N SER A 277 33.08 -13.86 -6.13
CA SER A 277 33.36 -14.34 -4.77
C SER A 277 34.25 -13.37 -4.00
#